data_b715a38849232069e44aa0092e2b3e44
#
_entry.id   b715a38849232069e44aa0092e2b3e44
#
_cell.length_a   1.000
_cell.length_b   1.000
_cell.length_c   1.000
_cell.angle_alpha   90.00
_cell.angle_beta   90.00
_cell.angle_gamma   90.00
#
_symmetry.space_group_name_H-M   'P 1'
#
loop_
_entity.id
_entity.type
_entity.pdbx_description
1 polymer ?
#
loop_
_entity_poly.entity_id
_entity_poly.type
_entity_poly.pdbx_seq_one_letter_code
_entity_poly.pdbx_strand_id
1 'polypeptide(L)'
;MKKFSFLLILLLTLGLVLAACGGDSADDVNETDSGSEDSGSEESTDSDDSSDGEQASAGEDWVENITLLTGGEAGTYYPLGIAMADIMTANVDVSANGISSGASVVNANELADGNAEFGLLQNDIAYYAHEGSHMFEEVVDGFSGVFTMYPETIQIVTLADSGIESVEDLVGKRVAVGDVGSGTEANANQILGAYDITYDDINEEYMAFGDASTALQDGNVDAAFVTAGTPTASIQELAASADVKIVGLDDDKIEQLTEEYPYYTRVDLDENTYESFDATASTIAPLAMLVVRDDLPEDQVYELTKAIFENLDDVANAHVRGEDISLETAQDGMSIDLHPGAQKYYDEQ
;
A
#
# COMPACT_ATOMS: atom_id res chain seq x y z
N MET A 1 -6.07 52.13 -16.48
CA MET A 1 -5.94 52.53 -17.91
C MET A 1 -4.94 51.64 -18.60
N LYS A 2 -5.39 51.06 -19.69
CA LYS A 2 -4.75 50.32 -20.77
C LYS A 2 -4.53 48.81 -20.54
N LYS A 3 -5.53 48.13 -21.12
CA LYS A 3 -5.54 46.77 -21.64
C LYS A 3 -4.48 46.58 -22.73
N PHE A 4 -3.84 45.42 -22.81
CA PHE A 4 -3.42 44.86 -24.09
C PHE A 4 -3.57 43.34 -24.05
N SER A 5 -4.56 42.91 -24.82
CA SER A 5 -4.85 41.56 -25.27
C SER A 5 -3.92 41.25 -26.44
N PHE A 6 -3.29 40.06 -26.51
CA PHE A 6 -2.84 39.48 -27.76
C PHE A 6 -3.18 38.00 -27.85
N LEU A 7 -4.10 37.78 -28.73
CA LEU A 7 -4.58 36.54 -29.30
C LEU A 7 -3.81 36.26 -30.58
N LEU A 8 -3.30 35.07 -30.82
CA LEU A 8 -2.97 34.56 -32.17
C LEU A 8 -2.84 33.00 -32.05
N ILE A 9 -3.85 32.20 -32.41
CA ILE A 9 -4.23 31.67 -33.75
C ILE A 9 -3.11 30.81 -34.37
N LEU A 10 -3.35 29.47 -34.28
CA LEU A 10 -3.67 28.47 -35.28
C LEU A 10 -2.75 28.34 -36.51
N LEU A 11 -2.16 27.16 -36.69
CA LEU A 11 -2.09 26.57 -38.05
C LEU A 11 -1.93 25.04 -37.99
N LEU A 12 -2.98 24.41 -38.47
CA LEU A 12 -3.12 23.00 -38.88
C LEU A 12 -2.25 22.75 -40.11
N THR A 13 -1.51 21.61 -40.15
CA THR A 13 -1.18 20.99 -41.44
C THR A 13 -1.38 19.49 -41.35
N LEU A 14 -2.37 19.07 -42.07
CA LEU A 14 -2.80 17.76 -42.49
C LEU A 14 -1.86 17.29 -43.64
N GLY A 15 -1.30 16.10 -43.53
CA GLY A 15 -0.52 15.48 -44.61
C GLY A 15 -0.80 13.99 -44.69
N LEU A 16 -1.83 13.65 -45.48
CA LEU A 16 -2.06 12.29 -46.01
C LEU A 16 -1.08 12.01 -47.13
N VAL A 17 -0.49 10.81 -47.15
CA VAL A 17 -0.02 10.16 -48.37
C VAL A 17 -0.40 8.69 -48.32
N LEU A 18 -1.31 8.31 -49.24
CA LEU A 18 -1.60 6.96 -49.69
C LEU A 18 -0.67 6.62 -50.88
N ALA A 19 -0.19 5.37 -50.97
CA ALA A 19 0.03 4.61 -52.18
C ALA A 19 0.45 3.18 -51.76
N ALA A 20 -0.26 2.10 -51.94
CA ALA A 20 -0.91 1.42 -53.08
C ALA A 20 0.09 0.62 -53.97
N CYS A 21 -0.36 -0.63 -54.23
CA CYS A 21 0.04 -1.61 -55.27
C CYS A 21 1.24 -2.50 -54.93
N GLY A 22 1.20 -3.83 -55.11
CA GLY A 22 0.30 -4.76 -55.78
C GLY A 22 1.13 -5.91 -56.39
N GLY A 23 0.54 -7.10 -56.60
CA GLY A 23 1.13 -8.23 -57.38
C GLY A 23 1.17 -9.52 -56.59
N ASP A 24 0.26 -10.40 -56.63
CA ASP A 24 -0.38 -11.31 -57.59
C ASP A 24 0.55 -12.43 -58.12
N SER A 25 0.10 -13.65 -57.89
CA SER A 25 0.13 -14.92 -58.62
C SER A 25 0.17 -16.11 -57.66
N ALA A 26 -0.89 -16.86 -57.45
CA ALA A 26 -1.61 -17.86 -58.19
C ALA A 26 -0.89 -19.22 -58.38
N ASP A 27 -1.73 -20.24 -58.06
CA ASP A 27 -1.72 -21.65 -58.52
C ASP A 27 -0.80 -22.61 -57.74
N ASP A 28 -1.19 -23.81 -57.36
CA ASP A 28 -2.13 -24.76 -57.94
C ASP A 28 -2.46 -25.89 -56.95
N VAL A 29 -3.61 -26.49 -57.15
CA VAL A 29 -4.30 -27.67 -56.64
C VAL A 29 -3.43 -28.91 -56.57
N ASN A 30 -3.64 -29.80 -55.59
CA ASN A 30 -4.01 -31.19 -55.89
C ASN A 30 -4.62 -31.94 -54.72
N GLU A 31 -5.82 -32.45 -54.93
CA GLU A 31 -6.53 -33.49 -54.18
C GLU A 31 -5.91 -34.87 -54.40
N THR A 32 -6.04 -35.76 -53.42
CA THR A 32 -6.54 -37.16 -53.50
C THR A 32 -6.27 -37.84 -52.18
N ASP A 33 -7.29 -38.23 -51.46
CA ASP A 33 -8.20 -39.37 -51.42
C ASP A 33 -7.65 -40.63 -50.72
N SER A 34 -8.52 -41.05 -49.75
CA SER A 34 -8.85 -42.39 -49.27
C SER A 34 -7.81 -43.30 -48.61
N GLY A 35 -8.30 -43.87 -47.50
CA GLY A 35 -7.93 -45.23 -47.10
C GLY A 35 -8.08 -45.48 -45.60
N SER A 36 -9.18 -46.09 -45.26
CA SER A 36 -9.58 -46.64 -43.95
C SER A 36 -8.71 -47.82 -43.49
N GLU A 37 -8.91 -48.11 -42.20
CA GLU A 37 -8.93 -49.37 -41.42
C GLU A 37 -7.77 -49.56 -40.42
N ASP A 38 -8.17 -49.51 -39.15
CA ASP A 38 -8.46 -50.55 -38.17
C ASP A 38 -7.34 -51.00 -37.22
N SER A 39 -7.74 -50.98 -35.94
CA SER A 39 -7.36 -51.81 -34.79
C SER A 39 -5.97 -51.69 -34.15
N GLY A 40 -6.04 -51.48 -32.84
CA GLY A 40 -5.01 -51.91 -31.89
C GLY A 40 -5.01 -51.11 -30.59
N SER A 41 -5.76 -51.57 -29.62
CA SER A 41 -5.70 -51.15 -28.23
C SER A 41 -4.34 -51.46 -27.61
N GLU A 42 -3.73 -50.50 -26.93
CA GLU A 42 -2.95 -50.78 -25.72
C GLU A 42 -3.07 -49.59 -24.76
N GLU A 43 -3.55 -49.93 -23.60
CA GLU A 43 -3.71 -49.15 -22.42
C GLU A 43 -2.35 -48.79 -21.84
N SER A 44 -2.01 -47.50 -21.77
CA SER A 44 -0.94 -47.00 -20.92
C SER A 44 -1.52 -45.86 -20.06
N THR A 45 -1.76 -46.22 -18.83
CA THR A 45 -2.02 -45.29 -17.74
C THR A 45 -0.79 -44.44 -17.49
N ASP A 46 -0.81 -43.22 -17.98
CA ASP A 46 0.08 -42.16 -17.51
C ASP A 46 -0.78 -41.24 -16.64
N SER A 47 -0.57 -41.34 -15.33
CA SER A 47 -1.15 -40.43 -14.34
C SER A 47 -0.34 -39.15 -14.39
N ASP A 48 -0.81 -38.20 -15.19
CA ASP A 48 -0.41 -36.81 -15.13
C ASP A 48 -1.12 -36.19 -13.94
N ASP A 49 -0.41 -36.09 -12.81
CA ASP A 49 -0.81 -35.37 -11.62
C ASP A 49 -0.55 -33.86 -11.89
N SER A 50 -1.42 -33.28 -12.70
CA SER A 50 -1.58 -31.84 -12.76
C SER A 50 -2.56 -31.45 -11.65
N SER A 51 -2.03 -30.95 -10.56
CA SER A 51 -2.83 -30.20 -9.58
C SER A 51 -3.34 -28.92 -10.27
N ASP A 52 -4.47 -29.03 -10.97
CA ASP A 52 -5.32 -27.89 -11.25
C ASP A 52 -5.78 -27.37 -9.89
N GLY A 53 -5.24 -26.26 -9.42
CA GLY A 53 -5.79 -25.50 -8.32
C GLY A 53 -7.20 -25.09 -8.73
N GLU A 54 -8.20 -25.68 -8.09
CA GLU A 54 -9.61 -25.38 -8.33
C GLU A 54 -9.85 -23.98 -7.75
N GLN A 55 -10.01 -22.97 -8.62
CA GLN A 55 -10.44 -21.63 -8.20
C GLN A 55 -11.78 -21.74 -7.47
N ALA A 56 -11.93 -21.07 -6.34
CA ALA A 56 -13.21 -20.95 -5.65
C ALA A 56 -14.21 -20.25 -6.59
N SER A 57 -15.35 -20.91 -6.83
CA SER A 57 -16.38 -20.40 -7.74
C SER A 57 -17.14 -19.25 -7.09
N ALA A 58 -17.37 -18.16 -7.84
CA ALA A 58 -18.16 -17.03 -7.39
C ALA A 58 -19.57 -17.45 -6.93
N GLY A 59 -20.02 -16.91 -5.79
CA GLY A 59 -21.41 -16.93 -5.34
C GLY A 59 -22.30 -16.02 -6.21
N GLU A 60 -23.61 -16.19 -6.15
CA GLU A 60 -24.57 -15.40 -6.97
C GLU A 60 -24.53 -13.89 -6.64
N ASP A 61 -24.10 -13.52 -5.41
CA ASP A 61 -24.10 -12.13 -4.92
C ASP A 61 -22.66 -11.55 -4.76
N TRP A 62 -21.64 -12.24 -5.29
CA TRP A 62 -20.25 -11.77 -5.17
C TRP A 62 -19.97 -10.55 -6.03
N VAL A 63 -19.12 -9.65 -5.51
CA VAL A 63 -18.55 -8.54 -6.26
C VAL A 63 -17.45 -9.07 -7.17
N GLU A 64 -17.65 -8.92 -8.50
CA GLU A 64 -16.70 -9.44 -9.50
C GLU A 64 -15.43 -8.60 -9.63
N ASN A 65 -15.51 -7.30 -9.40
CA ASN A 65 -14.40 -6.37 -9.54
C ASN A 65 -14.02 -5.82 -8.17
N ILE A 66 -12.82 -6.12 -7.71
CA ILE A 66 -12.27 -5.72 -6.40
C ILE A 66 -11.25 -4.62 -6.61
N THR A 67 -11.48 -3.48 -6.00
CA THR A 67 -10.48 -2.41 -5.85
C THR A 67 -9.86 -2.52 -4.47
N LEU A 68 -8.52 -2.66 -4.40
CA LEU A 68 -7.76 -2.63 -3.18
C LEU A 68 -6.95 -1.33 -3.13
N LEU A 69 -7.33 -0.41 -2.24
CA LEU A 69 -6.62 0.85 -2.03
C LEU A 69 -5.34 0.62 -1.23
N THR A 70 -4.24 1.17 -1.70
CA THR A 70 -2.93 1.01 -1.08
C THR A 70 -2.46 2.30 -0.41
N GLY A 71 -1.41 2.90 -0.88
CA GLY A 71 -0.83 4.18 -0.53
C GLY A 71 0.01 4.68 -1.69
N GLY A 72 0.93 5.60 -1.46
CA GLY A 72 1.87 6.06 -2.47
C GLY A 72 2.81 4.94 -2.94
N GLU A 73 3.21 4.96 -4.22
CA GLU A 73 4.00 3.89 -4.86
C GLU A 73 5.38 3.65 -4.21
N ALA A 74 5.95 4.67 -3.56
CA ALA A 74 7.24 4.60 -2.87
C ALA A 74 7.15 4.12 -1.41
N GLY A 75 5.96 3.69 -0.96
CA GLY A 75 5.68 3.11 0.36
C GLY A 75 5.51 1.60 0.31
N THR A 76 5.33 0.99 1.49
CA THR A 76 5.23 -0.46 1.67
C THR A 76 3.85 -1.02 1.26
N TYR A 77 2.78 -0.25 1.39
CA TYR A 77 1.42 -0.68 1.02
C TYR A 77 1.29 -1.06 -0.45
N TYR A 78 1.92 -0.29 -1.34
CA TYR A 78 1.73 -0.47 -2.77
C TYR A 78 2.17 -1.85 -3.28
N PRO A 79 3.43 -2.31 -3.08
CA PRO A 79 3.85 -3.63 -3.54
C PRO A 79 3.07 -4.76 -2.87
N LEU A 80 2.73 -4.65 -1.58
CA LEU A 80 1.97 -5.68 -0.87
C LEU A 80 0.51 -5.75 -1.36
N GLY A 81 -0.14 -4.60 -1.56
CA GLY A 81 -1.52 -4.56 -2.05
C GLY A 81 -1.65 -5.06 -3.49
N ILE A 82 -0.66 -4.78 -4.36
CA ILE A 82 -0.60 -5.39 -5.71
C ILE A 82 -0.51 -6.91 -5.61
N ALA A 83 0.40 -7.45 -4.79
CA ALA A 83 0.56 -8.90 -4.63
C ALA A 83 -0.72 -9.57 -4.08
N MET A 84 -1.38 -8.95 -3.10
CA MET A 84 -2.65 -9.45 -2.57
C MET A 84 -3.76 -9.45 -3.64
N ALA A 85 -3.87 -8.39 -4.44
CA ALA A 85 -4.84 -8.33 -5.53
C ALA A 85 -4.58 -9.38 -6.62
N ASP A 86 -3.30 -9.61 -6.96
CA ASP A 86 -2.90 -10.66 -7.90
C ASP A 86 -3.25 -12.06 -7.35
N ILE A 87 -3.02 -12.32 -6.06
CA ILE A 87 -3.40 -13.56 -5.37
C ILE A 87 -4.92 -13.76 -5.42
N MET A 88 -5.70 -12.72 -5.08
CA MET A 88 -7.17 -12.77 -5.16
C MET A 88 -7.63 -13.15 -6.57
N THR A 89 -7.09 -12.51 -7.60
CA THR A 89 -7.43 -12.78 -9.00
C THR A 89 -7.02 -14.19 -9.44
N ALA A 90 -5.88 -14.68 -8.97
CA ALA A 90 -5.36 -15.99 -9.38
C ALA A 90 -6.12 -17.17 -8.74
N ASN A 91 -6.66 -16.99 -7.52
CA ASN A 91 -7.20 -18.10 -6.71
C ASN A 91 -8.72 -18.02 -6.52
N VAL A 92 -9.34 -16.88 -6.75
CA VAL A 92 -10.78 -16.65 -6.59
C VAL A 92 -11.35 -16.11 -7.91
N ASP A 93 -12.60 -16.42 -8.24
CA ASP A 93 -13.24 -15.96 -9.48
C ASP A 93 -13.68 -14.49 -9.37
N VAL A 94 -12.69 -13.61 -9.26
CA VAL A 94 -12.82 -12.14 -9.21
C VAL A 94 -11.73 -11.47 -10.03
N SER A 95 -11.89 -10.19 -10.33
CA SER A 95 -10.86 -9.34 -10.92
C SER A 95 -10.44 -8.29 -9.89
N ALA A 96 -9.35 -8.54 -9.17
CA ALA A 96 -8.84 -7.62 -8.16
C ALA A 96 -7.70 -6.75 -8.71
N ASN A 97 -7.67 -5.48 -8.31
CA ASN A 97 -6.63 -4.53 -8.68
C ASN A 97 -6.19 -3.71 -7.47
N GLY A 98 -4.90 -3.75 -7.17
CA GLY A 98 -4.29 -2.84 -6.21
C GLY A 98 -4.02 -1.49 -6.89
N ILE A 99 -4.45 -0.39 -6.27
CA ILE A 99 -4.24 0.96 -6.81
C ILE A 99 -3.64 1.89 -5.77
N SER A 100 -2.81 2.84 -6.21
CA SER A 100 -2.26 3.87 -5.33
C SER A 100 -3.36 4.82 -4.83
N SER A 101 -3.17 5.34 -3.62
CA SER A 101 -4.11 6.26 -2.96
C SER A 101 -3.38 7.25 -2.06
N GLY A 102 -4.14 8.11 -1.37
CA GLY A 102 -3.64 8.98 -0.30
C GLY A 102 -3.42 8.28 1.04
N ALA A 103 -3.48 6.95 1.09
CA ALA A 103 -3.32 6.10 2.26
C ALA A 103 -4.45 6.23 3.31
N SER A 104 -4.16 6.02 4.59
CA SER A 104 -5.07 5.53 5.63
C SER A 104 -6.39 6.29 5.77
N VAL A 105 -6.38 7.61 5.93
CA VAL A 105 -7.61 8.42 6.12
C VAL A 105 -8.43 8.48 4.83
N VAL A 106 -7.75 8.59 3.68
CA VAL A 106 -8.40 8.54 2.37
C VAL A 106 -9.04 7.17 2.15
N ASN A 107 -8.32 6.08 2.44
CA ASN A 107 -8.82 4.73 2.26
C ASN A 107 -10.05 4.43 3.14
N ALA A 108 -10.04 4.87 4.40
CA ALA A 108 -11.18 4.73 5.30
C ALA A 108 -12.43 5.43 4.73
N ASN A 109 -12.31 6.67 4.24
CA ASN A 109 -13.41 7.40 3.64
C ASN A 109 -13.90 6.75 2.33
N GLU A 110 -13.00 6.35 1.43
CA GLU A 110 -13.36 5.72 0.15
C GLU A 110 -14.07 4.38 0.35
N LEU A 111 -13.67 3.59 1.37
CA LEU A 111 -14.38 2.36 1.76
C LEU A 111 -15.78 2.65 2.27
N ALA A 112 -15.92 3.61 3.20
CA ALA A 112 -17.22 4.01 3.76
C ALA A 112 -18.16 4.57 2.68
N ASP A 113 -17.62 5.29 1.69
CA ASP A 113 -18.37 5.81 0.55
C ASP A 113 -18.71 4.74 -0.51
N GLY A 114 -18.18 3.51 -0.37
CA GLY A 114 -18.42 2.40 -1.30
C GLY A 114 -17.66 2.51 -2.62
N ASN A 115 -16.55 3.26 -2.65
CA ASN A 115 -15.72 3.47 -3.84
C ASN A 115 -14.61 2.42 -4.00
N ALA A 116 -14.40 1.57 -3.00
CA ALA A 116 -13.47 0.46 -3.02
C ALA A 116 -13.99 -0.70 -2.15
N GLU A 117 -13.46 -1.88 -2.38
CA GLU A 117 -13.83 -3.10 -1.64
C GLU A 117 -12.87 -3.40 -0.50
N PHE A 118 -11.58 -3.19 -0.72
CA PHE A 118 -10.51 -3.41 0.26
C PHE A 118 -9.62 -2.18 0.38
N GLY A 119 -8.94 -2.05 1.52
CA GLY A 119 -7.96 -0.99 1.72
C GLY A 119 -6.89 -1.37 2.73
N LEU A 120 -5.71 -0.77 2.55
CA LEU A 120 -4.63 -0.83 3.52
C LEU A 120 -4.64 0.45 4.35
N LEU A 121 -4.66 0.34 5.65
CA LEU A 121 -4.62 1.47 6.57
C LEU A 121 -4.02 1.09 7.93
N GLN A 122 -3.67 2.08 8.71
CA GLN A 122 -3.12 1.92 10.05
C GLN A 122 -4.22 1.56 11.04
N ASN A 123 -3.91 0.75 12.04
CA ASN A 123 -4.85 0.34 13.08
C ASN A 123 -5.33 1.50 13.96
N ASP A 124 -4.51 2.50 14.22
CA ASP A 124 -4.90 3.72 14.91
C ASP A 124 -5.91 4.55 14.09
N ILE A 125 -5.69 4.68 12.78
CA ILE A 125 -6.59 5.40 11.88
C ILE A 125 -7.94 4.68 11.74
N ALA A 126 -7.95 3.33 11.67
CA ALA A 126 -9.17 2.55 11.67
C ALA A 126 -10.01 2.82 12.94
N TYR A 127 -9.35 2.83 14.08
CA TYR A 127 -10.02 3.16 15.36
C TYR A 127 -10.57 4.58 15.37
N TYR A 128 -9.77 5.58 14.97
CA TYR A 128 -10.21 6.97 14.95
C TYR A 128 -11.38 7.20 13.99
N ALA A 129 -11.41 6.50 12.87
CA ALA A 129 -12.53 6.53 11.93
C ALA A 129 -13.82 6.04 12.58
N HIS A 130 -13.79 4.87 13.22
CA HIS A 130 -14.95 4.26 13.88
C HIS A 130 -15.43 5.05 15.11
N GLU A 131 -14.52 5.76 15.80
CA GLU A 131 -14.89 6.61 16.94
C GLU A 131 -15.26 8.05 16.53
N GLY A 132 -15.06 8.46 15.29
CA GLY A 132 -15.27 9.83 14.84
C GLY A 132 -14.40 10.82 15.61
N SER A 133 -13.12 10.52 15.73
CA SER A 133 -12.18 11.27 16.57
C SER A 133 -10.91 11.68 15.80
N HIS A 134 -10.08 12.53 16.40
CA HIS A 134 -8.86 13.08 15.83
C HIS A 134 -9.11 13.79 14.49
N MET A 135 -8.67 13.22 13.37
CA MET A 135 -8.85 13.79 12.04
C MET A 135 -10.25 13.57 11.45
N PHE A 136 -11.08 12.75 12.07
CA PHE A 136 -12.45 12.49 11.64
C PHE A 136 -13.43 13.34 12.47
N GLU A 137 -14.24 14.18 11.81
CA GLU A 137 -15.25 15.02 12.46
C GLU A 137 -16.53 14.24 12.82
N GLU A 138 -16.78 13.14 12.11
CA GLU A 138 -17.91 12.22 12.27
C GLU A 138 -17.41 10.78 12.22
N VAL A 139 -18.23 9.85 12.75
CA VAL A 139 -17.97 8.40 12.62
C VAL A 139 -17.90 8.03 11.15
N VAL A 140 -16.82 7.38 10.78
CA VAL A 140 -16.60 6.79 9.46
C VAL A 140 -16.49 5.28 9.64
N ASP A 141 -17.60 4.59 9.43
CA ASP A 141 -17.74 3.13 9.55
C ASP A 141 -18.13 2.53 8.18
N GLY A 142 -18.56 1.28 8.15
CA GLY A 142 -18.93 0.58 6.91
C GLY A 142 -17.78 -0.25 6.35
N PHE A 143 -16.71 -0.42 7.12
CA PHE A 143 -15.63 -1.36 6.87
C PHE A 143 -15.19 -2.08 8.15
N SER A 144 -14.65 -3.28 7.99
CA SER A 144 -14.19 -4.16 9.07
C SER A 144 -12.77 -4.67 8.82
N GLY A 145 -12.11 -5.15 9.87
CA GLY A 145 -10.77 -5.72 9.78
C GLY A 145 -10.74 -7.06 9.05
N VAL A 146 -9.67 -7.33 8.34
CA VAL A 146 -9.35 -8.66 7.80
C VAL A 146 -8.17 -9.26 8.56
N PHE A 147 -7.02 -8.58 8.56
CA PHE A 147 -5.84 -8.94 9.37
C PHE A 147 -4.91 -7.75 9.57
N THR A 148 -4.10 -7.82 10.62
CA THR A 148 -2.95 -6.95 10.84
C THR A 148 -1.70 -7.55 10.19
N MET A 149 -0.74 -6.70 9.84
CA MET A 149 0.41 -7.11 9.06
C MET A 149 1.74 -6.89 9.79
N TYR A 150 2.28 -5.72 9.71
CA TYR A 150 3.62 -5.38 10.20
C TYR A 150 3.62 -4.02 10.89
N PRO A 151 4.61 -3.74 11.77
CA PRO A 151 4.79 -2.41 12.34
C PRO A 151 5.17 -1.38 11.28
N GLU A 152 4.42 -0.29 11.21
CA GLU A 152 4.71 0.85 10.36
C GLU A 152 5.58 1.85 11.12
N THR A 153 6.89 1.67 11.01
CA THR A 153 7.86 2.50 11.72
C THR A 153 7.72 3.96 11.32
N ILE A 154 7.50 4.84 12.30
CA ILE A 154 7.48 6.29 12.07
C ILE A 154 8.91 6.78 12.05
N GLN A 155 9.38 7.23 10.88
CA GLN A 155 10.75 7.62 10.62
C GLN A 155 10.80 9.12 10.33
N ILE A 156 11.56 9.87 11.11
CA ILE A 156 11.85 11.29 10.84
C ILE A 156 13.19 11.33 10.09
N VAL A 157 13.11 11.46 8.78
CA VAL A 157 14.25 11.38 7.85
C VAL A 157 14.82 12.76 7.61
N THR A 158 16.13 12.90 7.67
CA THR A 158 16.85 14.11 7.30
C THR A 158 18.20 13.76 6.68
N LEU A 159 18.91 14.73 6.11
CA LEU A 159 20.29 14.53 5.65
C LEU A 159 21.27 14.66 6.81
N ALA A 160 22.35 13.88 6.80
CA ALA A 160 23.34 13.84 7.89
C ALA A 160 23.99 15.21 8.20
N ASP A 161 24.09 16.10 7.21
CA ASP A 161 24.66 17.43 7.34
C ASP A 161 23.63 18.55 7.62
N SER A 162 22.34 18.19 7.81
CA SER A 162 21.25 19.13 8.08
C SER A 162 21.38 19.93 9.39
N GLY A 163 22.10 19.36 10.36
CA GLY A 163 22.20 19.87 11.73
C GLY A 163 20.97 19.60 12.59
N ILE A 164 20.04 18.75 12.12
CA ILE A 164 18.88 18.27 12.90
C ILE A 164 19.31 17.03 13.68
N GLU A 165 19.33 17.12 15.00
CA GLU A 165 19.77 16.04 15.91
C GLU A 165 18.61 15.47 16.72
N SER A 166 17.54 16.26 16.94
CA SER A 166 16.38 15.91 17.74
C SER A 166 15.09 16.44 17.13
N VAL A 167 13.93 16.06 17.66
CA VAL A 167 12.61 16.54 17.22
C VAL A 167 12.46 18.03 17.43
N GLU A 168 13.03 18.58 18.52
CA GLU A 168 12.99 20.01 18.82
C GLU A 168 13.73 20.86 17.77
N ASP A 169 14.70 20.30 17.06
CA ASP A 169 15.43 21.00 15.99
C ASP A 169 14.56 21.21 14.74
N LEU A 170 13.36 20.61 14.68
CA LEU A 170 12.39 20.83 13.62
C LEU A 170 11.72 22.22 13.67
N VAL A 171 11.77 22.90 14.82
CA VAL A 171 11.21 24.25 14.94
C VAL A 171 11.83 25.22 13.93
N GLY A 172 10.97 25.85 13.13
CA GLY A 172 11.34 26.77 12.04
C GLY A 172 11.86 26.09 10.76
N LYS A 173 11.89 24.75 10.70
CA LYS A 173 12.30 23.98 9.53
C LYS A 173 11.13 23.76 8.56
N ARG A 174 11.45 23.41 7.32
CA ARG A 174 10.50 22.92 6.33
C ARG A 174 10.40 21.40 6.52
N VAL A 175 9.24 20.93 6.90
CA VAL A 175 9.03 19.53 7.29
C VAL A 175 7.93 18.92 6.43
N ALA A 176 8.26 17.90 5.65
CA ALA A 176 7.26 17.08 4.98
C ALA A 176 6.57 16.20 6.04
N VAL A 177 5.28 16.43 6.26
CA VAL A 177 4.50 15.75 7.30
C VAL A 177 3.69 14.54 6.80
N GLY A 178 3.89 14.17 5.55
CA GLY A 178 3.11 13.15 4.84
C GLY A 178 2.15 13.78 3.82
N ASP A 179 1.43 12.93 3.12
CA ASP A 179 0.40 13.41 2.18
C ASP A 179 -0.86 13.85 2.93
N VAL A 180 -1.64 14.71 2.32
CA VAL A 180 -2.92 15.15 2.92
C VAL A 180 -3.86 13.95 3.10
N GLY A 181 -4.34 13.73 4.32
CA GLY A 181 -5.20 12.60 4.64
C GLY A 181 -4.47 11.26 4.71
N SER A 182 -3.15 11.28 4.93
CA SER A 182 -2.38 10.07 5.25
C SER A 182 -2.36 9.81 6.76
N GLY A 183 -2.11 8.55 7.14
CA GLY A 183 -1.82 8.23 8.54
C GLY A 183 -0.49 8.84 9.00
N THR A 184 0.46 9.05 8.09
CA THR A 184 1.74 9.71 8.39
C THR A 184 1.54 11.14 8.89
N GLU A 185 0.63 11.89 8.29
CA GLU A 185 0.30 13.26 8.74
C GLU A 185 -0.29 13.24 10.16
N ALA A 186 -1.17 12.30 10.46
CA ALA A 186 -1.70 12.10 11.81
C ALA A 186 -0.61 11.78 12.83
N ASN A 187 0.29 10.85 12.49
CA ASN A 187 1.41 10.47 13.35
C ASN A 187 2.40 11.63 13.55
N ALA A 188 2.70 12.41 12.51
CA ALA A 188 3.54 13.59 12.61
C ALA A 188 2.96 14.61 13.60
N ASN A 189 1.65 14.87 13.50
CA ASN A 189 0.96 15.79 14.41
C ASN A 189 1.03 15.32 15.88
N GLN A 190 0.83 14.02 16.13
CA GLN A 190 0.90 13.44 17.46
C GLN A 190 2.31 13.47 18.06
N ILE A 191 3.33 13.10 17.27
CA ILE A 191 4.73 13.18 17.72
C ILE A 191 5.12 14.61 18.01
N LEU A 192 4.90 15.54 17.08
CA LEU A 192 5.20 16.96 17.31
C LEU A 192 4.48 17.49 18.56
N GLY A 193 3.21 17.14 18.76
CA GLY A 193 2.43 17.49 19.94
C GLY A 193 3.03 16.99 21.25
N ALA A 194 3.63 15.78 21.28
CA ALA A 194 4.31 15.25 22.45
C ALA A 194 5.55 16.08 22.84
N TYR A 195 6.14 16.81 21.89
CA TYR A 195 7.25 17.75 22.10
C TYR A 195 6.78 19.21 22.22
N ASP A 196 5.48 19.45 22.43
CA ASP A 196 4.89 20.81 22.51
C ASP A 196 5.12 21.64 21.22
N ILE A 197 5.31 20.99 20.08
CA ILE A 197 5.48 21.60 18.76
C ILE A 197 4.17 21.49 17.98
N THR A 198 3.78 22.57 17.35
CA THR A 198 2.60 22.63 16.48
C THR A 198 3.00 22.96 15.04
N TYR A 199 2.09 22.85 14.09
CA TYR A 199 2.34 23.25 12.71
C TYR A 199 2.62 24.76 12.58
N ASP A 200 2.20 25.61 13.56
CA ASP A 200 2.59 27.02 13.61
C ASP A 200 4.10 27.23 13.93
N ASP A 201 4.77 26.21 14.46
CA ASP A 201 6.19 26.27 14.85
C ASP A 201 7.13 25.76 13.76
N ILE A 202 6.61 25.10 12.71
CA ILE A 202 7.35 24.59 11.56
C ILE A 202 6.83 25.19 10.26
N ASN A 203 7.41 24.84 9.12
CA ASN A 203 6.81 25.12 7.82
C ASN A 203 6.42 23.75 7.23
N GLU A 204 5.19 23.34 7.52
CA GLU A 204 4.68 22.05 7.09
C GLU A 204 4.48 22.01 5.57
N GLU A 205 4.90 20.90 4.98
CA GLU A 205 4.74 20.59 3.56
C GLU A 205 4.05 19.23 3.42
N TYR A 206 3.01 19.18 2.60
CA TYR A 206 2.24 17.96 2.37
C TYR A 206 2.67 17.31 1.06
N MET A 207 3.22 16.10 1.14
CA MET A 207 3.70 15.39 -0.04
C MET A 207 3.85 13.89 0.21
N ALA A 208 3.77 13.11 -0.87
CA ALA A 208 4.03 11.68 -0.86
C ALA A 208 5.52 11.38 -0.60
N PHE A 209 5.85 10.17 -0.14
CA PHE A 209 7.21 9.78 0.28
C PHE A 209 8.28 9.96 -0.80
N GLY A 210 7.96 9.65 -2.08
CA GLY A 210 8.89 9.83 -3.18
C GLY A 210 9.22 11.30 -3.46
N ASP A 211 8.20 12.16 -3.38
CA ASP A 211 8.36 13.61 -3.53
C ASP A 211 9.13 14.20 -2.33
N ALA A 212 8.87 13.72 -1.11
CA ALA A 212 9.57 14.13 0.10
C ALA A 212 11.06 13.77 0.04
N SER A 213 11.40 12.56 -0.43
CA SER A 213 12.80 12.13 -0.64
C SER A 213 13.51 13.00 -1.68
N THR A 214 12.84 13.31 -2.78
CA THR A 214 13.36 14.23 -3.81
C THR A 214 13.54 15.65 -3.24
N ALA A 215 12.56 16.13 -2.47
CA ALA A 215 12.63 17.45 -1.84
C ALA A 215 13.74 17.58 -0.79
N LEU A 216 14.02 16.50 -0.03
CA LEU A 216 15.18 16.41 0.86
C LEU A 216 16.48 16.47 0.08
N GLN A 217 16.63 15.69 -0.99
CA GLN A 217 17.83 15.67 -1.83
C GLN A 217 18.11 17.03 -2.46
N ASP A 218 17.07 17.72 -2.93
CA ASP A 218 17.16 19.05 -3.54
C ASP A 218 17.29 20.20 -2.53
N GLY A 219 17.17 19.90 -1.22
CA GLY A 219 17.20 20.90 -0.15
C GLY A 219 15.95 21.80 -0.14
N ASN A 220 14.82 21.31 -0.63
CA ASN A 220 13.52 22.00 -0.59
C ASN A 220 12.78 21.78 0.72
N VAL A 221 12.99 20.64 1.39
CA VAL A 221 12.60 20.39 2.78
C VAL A 221 13.82 20.01 3.61
N ASP A 222 13.73 20.16 4.93
CA ASP A 222 14.84 19.95 5.86
C ASP A 222 14.70 18.60 6.58
N ALA A 223 13.46 18.11 6.75
CA ALA A 223 13.12 16.79 7.29
C ALA A 223 11.81 16.28 6.68
N ALA A 224 11.57 14.97 6.79
CA ALA A 224 10.35 14.32 6.33
C ALA A 224 9.90 13.22 7.29
N PHE A 225 8.62 13.17 7.60
CA PHE A 225 8.00 12.03 8.27
C PHE A 225 7.65 10.96 7.22
N VAL A 226 7.99 9.71 7.53
CA VAL A 226 7.68 8.53 6.72
C VAL A 226 7.19 7.44 7.68
N THR A 227 5.92 7.09 7.61
CA THR A 227 5.33 5.98 8.38
C THR A 227 5.12 4.81 7.45
N ALA A 228 5.96 3.80 7.55
CA ALA A 228 5.95 2.66 6.65
C ALA A 228 6.75 1.48 7.22
N GLY A 229 6.62 0.32 6.61
CA GLY A 229 7.50 -0.82 6.88
C GLY A 229 8.95 -0.51 6.52
N THR A 230 9.88 -0.94 7.35
CA THR A 230 11.32 -0.76 7.14
C THR A 230 11.98 -2.03 6.59
N PRO A 231 12.91 -1.91 5.62
CA PRO A 231 13.34 -0.67 4.96
C PRO A 231 12.30 -0.14 3.96
N THR A 232 12.12 1.19 3.90
CA THR A 232 11.16 1.85 3.01
C THR A 232 11.83 2.24 1.69
N ALA A 233 11.18 2.01 0.55
CA ALA A 233 11.76 2.22 -0.78
C ALA A 233 12.23 3.68 -0.99
N SER A 234 11.41 4.67 -0.63
CA SER A 234 11.77 6.09 -0.77
C SER A 234 13.02 6.49 0.01
N ILE A 235 13.22 5.92 1.21
CA ILE A 235 14.42 6.17 2.04
C ILE A 235 15.62 5.42 1.47
N GLN A 236 15.44 4.19 0.95
CA GLN A 236 16.51 3.45 0.28
C GLN A 236 17.04 4.20 -0.96
N GLU A 237 16.14 4.77 -1.77
CA GLU A 237 16.50 5.56 -2.94
C GLU A 237 17.27 6.83 -2.54
N LEU A 238 16.83 7.53 -1.49
CA LEU A 238 17.54 8.69 -0.95
C LEU A 238 18.93 8.28 -0.42
N ALA A 239 19.01 7.22 0.37
CA ALA A 239 20.24 6.73 0.99
C ALA A 239 21.29 6.26 -0.04
N ALA A 240 20.86 5.79 -1.21
CA ALA A 240 21.74 5.44 -2.32
C ALA A 240 22.46 6.66 -2.95
N SER A 241 21.97 7.87 -2.69
CA SER A 241 22.48 9.11 -3.29
C SER A 241 22.94 10.17 -2.30
N ALA A 242 22.58 10.07 -1.03
CA ALA A 242 22.89 11.02 0.03
C ALA A 242 23.07 10.30 1.38
N ASP A 243 23.85 10.91 2.27
CA ASP A 243 23.99 10.41 3.64
C ASP A 243 22.71 10.78 4.42
N VAL A 244 21.94 9.77 4.80
CA VAL A 244 20.68 9.94 5.55
C VAL A 244 20.89 9.80 7.05
N LYS A 245 20.00 10.43 7.81
CA LYS A 245 19.86 10.29 9.25
C LYS A 245 18.39 10.09 9.59
N ILE A 246 18.13 9.17 10.50
CA ILE A 246 16.82 9.02 11.14
C ILE A 246 16.91 9.65 12.53
N VAL A 247 16.07 10.63 12.79
CA VAL A 247 15.96 11.30 14.10
C VAL A 247 15.11 10.41 15.02
N GLY A 248 15.72 9.90 16.08
CA GLY A 248 15.01 9.11 17.08
C GLY A 248 14.19 9.97 18.04
N LEU A 249 13.27 9.33 18.72
CA LEU A 249 12.49 9.94 19.82
C LEU A 249 13.15 9.66 21.16
N ASP A 250 12.97 10.57 22.10
CA ASP A 250 13.42 10.38 23.48
C ASP A 250 12.62 9.27 24.18
N ASP A 251 13.25 8.51 25.07
CA ASP A 251 12.62 7.37 25.74
C ASP A 251 11.37 7.78 26.55
N ASP A 252 11.39 8.94 27.21
CA ASP A 252 10.24 9.46 27.95
C ASP A 252 9.09 9.89 27.04
N LYS A 253 9.38 10.33 25.82
CA LYS A 253 8.36 10.65 24.81
C LYS A 253 7.76 9.40 24.20
N ILE A 254 8.56 8.36 23.99
CA ILE A 254 8.07 7.05 23.56
C ILE A 254 7.13 6.48 24.63
N GLU A 255 7.52 6.53 25.91
CA GLU A 255 6.67 6.07 27.03
C GLU A 255 5.35 6.88 27.07
N GLN A 256 5.42 8.21 26.98
CA GLN A 256 4.25 9.08 26.91
C GLN A 256 3.32 8.70 25.76
N LEU A 257 3.85 8.58 24.53
CA LEU A 257 3.06 8.30 23.33
C LEU A 257 2.42 6.90 23.38
N THR A 258 3.14 5.88 23.86
CA THR A 258 2.58 4.53 23.99
C THR A 258 1.57 4.37 25.11
N GLU A 259 1.63 5.22 26.16
CA GLU A 259 0.60 5.29 27.20
C GLU A 259 -0.66 6.03 26.73
N GLU A 260 -0.49 7.10 25.94
CA GLU A 260 -1.58 7.92 25.42
C GLU A 260 -2.30 7.27 24.25
N TYR A 261 -1.53 6.62 23.37
CA TYR A 261 -2.00 5.97 22.16
C TYR A 261 -1.66 4.46 22.18
N PRO A 262 -2.56 3.60 22.68
CA PRO A 262 -2.27 2.19 22.91
C PRO A 262 -2.05 1.37 21.61
N TYR A 263 -2.22 1.99 20.47
CA TYR A 263 -1.92 1.39 19.14
C TYR A 263 -0.44 1.46 18.80
N TYR A 264 0.32 2.34 19.47
CA TYR A 264 1.74 2.48 19.23
C TYR A 264 2.54 1.46 20.03
N THR A 265 3.53 0.91 19.36
CA THR A 265 4.57 0.09 19.99
C THR A 265 5.93 0.72 19.75
N ARG A 266 6.87 0.53 20.69
CA ARG A 266 8.26 0.94 20.50
C ARG A 266 8.90 0.10 19.41
N VAL A 267 9.66 0.75 18.52
CA VAL A 267 10.51 0.12 17.50
C VAL A 267 11.90 0.74 17.59
N ASP A 268 12.92 -0.12 17.54
CA ASP A 268 14.31 0.30 17.47
C ASP A 268 14.84 -0.04 16.07
N LEU A 269 15.34 0.97 15.35
CA LEU A 269 16.01 0.82 14.07
C LEU A 269 17.47 0.53 14.29
N ASP A 270 17.97 -0.53 13.69
CA ASP A 270 19.36 -0.92 13.77
C ASP A 270 20.25 -0.10 12.82
N GLU A 271 21.55 -0.03 13.15
CA GLU A 271 22.57 0.43 12.21
C GLU A 271 22.49 -0.40 10.92
N ASN A 272 22.72 0.22 9.78
CA ASN A 272 22.61 -0.39 8.44
C ASN A 272 21.19 -0.78 7.99
N THR A 273 20.14 -0.32 8.65
CA THR A 273 18.76 -0.43 8.12
C THR A 273 18.67 0.20 6.73
N TYR A 274 19.41 1.28 6.51
CA TYR A 274 19.60 1.93 5.19
C TYR A 274 21.09 2.07 4.88
N GLU A 275 21.44 2.18 3.60
CA GLU A 275 22.78 2.54 3.18
C GLU A 275 23.15 3.91 3.80
N SER A 276 24.38 4.09 4.25
CA SER A 276 24.88 5.27 4.97
C SER A 276 24.24 5.60 6.34
N PHE A 277 23.33 4.79 6.85
CA PHE A 277 22.79 4.95 8.20
C PHE A 277 23.59 4.08 9.19
N ASP A 278 24.57 4.70 9.87
CA ASP A 278 25.51 4.02 10.79
C ASP A 278 25.11 4.18 12.27
N ALA A 279 23.87 4.55 12.57
CA ALA A 279 23.37 4.78 13.91
C ALA A 279 22.16 3.90 14.21
N THR A 280 21.73 3.92 15.46
CA THR A 280 20.44 3.37 15.87
C THR A 280 19.46 4.51 16.14
N ALA A 281 18.17 4.28 15.94
CA ALA A 281 17.13 5.24 16.30
C ALA A 281 15.95 4.51 16.95
N SER A 282 15.50 5.01 18.10
CA SER A 282 14.28 4.51 18.75
C SER A 282 13.09 5.37 18.33
N THR A 283 11.97 4.73 18.04
CA THR A 283 10.74 5.40 17.62
C THR A 283 9.52 4.56 18.00
N ILE A 284 8.36 4.88 17.44
CA ILE A 284 7.10 4.16 17.62
C ILE A 284 6.54 3.73 16.26
N ALA A 285 5.62 2.78 16.30
CA ALA A 285 4.92 2.27 15.13
C ALA A 285 3.47 1.89 15.46
N PRO A 286 2.48 2.27 14.66
CA PRO A 286 1.21 1.57 14.56
C PRO A 286 1.38 0.27 13.74
N LEU A 287 0.32 -0.54 13.62
CA LEU A 287 0.30 -1.70 12.74
C LEU A 287 -0.44 -1.39 11.44
N ALA A 288 0.10 -1.89 10.33
CA ALA A 288 -0.61 -1.97 9.07
C ALA A 288 -1.77 -2.97 9.18
N MET A 289 -2.90 -2.68 8.53
CA MET A 289 -4.08 -3.55 8.47
C MET A 289 -4.60 -3.65 7.04
N LEU A 290 -5.07 -4.84 6.68
CA LEU A 290 -6.02 -5.01 5.58
C LEU A 290 -7.43 -4.90 6.16
N VAL A 291 -8.25 -4.09 5.53
CA VAL A 291 -9.67 -3.93 5.86
C VAL A 291 -10.53 -4.16 4.62
N VAL A 292 -11.81 -4.44 4.84
CA VAL A 292 -12.79 -4.74 3.79
C VAL A 292 -14.10 -4.03 4.08
N ARG A 293 -14.81 -3.62 3.04
CA ARG A 293 -16.15 -3.02 3.16
C ARG A 293 -17.16 -4.04 3.70
N ASP A 294 -18.00 -3.61 4.64
CA ASP A 294 -18.90 -4.48 5.43
C ASP A 294 -19.99 -5.18 4.60
N ASP A 295 -20.36 -4.63 3.44
CA ASP A 295 -21.43 -5.18 2.61
C ASP A 295 -20.98 -6.29 1.65
N LEU A 296 -19.69 -6.67 1.67
CA LEU A 296 -19.23 -7.83 0.92
C LEU A 296 -19.79 -9.13 1.55
N PRO A 297 -20.17 -10.14 0.72
CA PRO A 297 -20.63 -11.42 1.23
C PRO A 297 -19.61 -12.13 2.13
N GLU A 298 -20.11 -12.76 3.23
CA GLU A 298 -19.26 -13.48 4.20
C GLU A 298 -18.41 -14.56 3.52
N ASP A 299 -18.99 -15.32 2.61
CA ASP A 299 -18.31 -16.41 1.90
C ASP A 299 -17.27 -15.86 0.91
N GLN A 300 -17.50 -14.70 0.30
CA GLN A 300 -16.53 -14.04 -0.55
C GLN A 300 -15.29 -13.58 0.23
N VAL A 301 -15.50 -12.88 1.35
CA VAL A 301 -14.39 -12.41 2.19
C VAL A 301 -13.65 -13.59 2.81
N TYR A 302 -14.34 -14.67 3.17
CA TYR A 302 -13.70 -15.90 3.62
C TYR A 302 -12.74 -16.48 2.56
N GLU A 303 -13.18 -16.66 1.32
CA GLU A 303 -12.35 -17.22 0.25
C GLU A 303 -11.19 -16.28 -0.14
N LEU A 304 -11.41 -14.96 -0.14
CA LEU A 304 -10.35 -13.98 -0.40
C LEU A 304 -9.29 -13.96 0.72
N THR A 305 -9.71 -14.03 1.98
CA THR A 305 -8.81 -14.13 3.14
C THR A 305 -7.98 -15.41 3.07
N LYS A 306 -8.64 -16.53 2.82
CA LYS A 306 -8.00 -17.85 2.65
C LYS A 306 -6.98 -17.82 1.52
N ALA A 307 -7.34 -17.28 0.35
CA ALA A 307 -6.44 -17.19 -0.79
C ALA A 307 -5.15 -16.46 -0.45
N ILE A 308 -5.23 -15.35 0.29
CA ILE A 308 -4.05 -14.60 0.73
C ILE A 308 -3.19 -15.46 1.67
N PHE A 309 -3.78 -16.06 2.72
CA PHE A 309 -3.01 -16.83 3.70
C PHE A 309 -2.41 -18.12 3.14
N GLU A 310 -3.03 -18.74 2.14
CA GLU A 310 -2.48 -19.90 1.45
C GLU A 310 -1.35 -19.54 0.45
N ASN A 311 -1.12 -18.24 0.17
CA ASN A 311 -0.13 -17.76 -0.79
C ASN A 311 0.79 -16.65 -0.20
N LEU A 312 1.10 -16.69 1.10
CA LEU A 312 1.94 -15.67 1.77
C LEU A 312 3.36 -15.58 1.20
N ASP A 313 3.88 -16.64 0.59
CA ASP A 313 5.19 -16.60 -0.08
C ASP A 313 5.21 -15.57 -1.22
N ASP A 314 4.11 -15.38 -1.94
CA ASP A 314 4.01 -14.38 -3.01
C ASP A 314 3.95 -12.96 -2.44
N VAL A 315 3.30 -12.76 -1.29
CA VAL A 315 3.30 -11.49 -0.57
C VAL A 315 4.71 -11.16 -0.05
N ALA A 316 5.41 -12.14 0.52
CA ALA A 316 6.79 -12.00 1.00
C ALA A 316 7.78 -11.70 -0.15
N ASN A 317 7.55 -12.28 -1.34
CA ASN A 317 8.35 -12.00 -2.53
C ASN A 317 8.16 -10.56 -3.04
N ALA A 318 7.01 -9.94 -2.82
CA ALA A 318 6.75 -8.56 -3.24
C ALA A 318 7.45 -7.53 -2.33
N HIS A 319 7.52 -7.79 -1.02
CA HIS A 319 8.23 -6.94 -0.06
C HIS A 319 8.58 -7.73 1.20
N VAL A 320 9.76 -7.46 1.78
CA VAL A 320 10.26 -8.18 2.98
C VAL A 320 9.28 -8.12 4.17
N ARG A 321 8.49 -7.06 4.30
CA ARG A 321 7.45 -6.96 5.35
C ARG A 321 6.30 -7.96 5.15
N GLY A 322 6.17 -8.57 3.99
CA GLY A 322 5.25 -9.69 3.78
C GLY A 322 5.60 -10.92 4.61
N GLU A 323 6.88 -11.09 5.01
CA GLU A 323 7.32 -12.17 5.91
C GLU A 323 6.74 -12.04 7.34
N ASP A 324 6.30 -10.84 7.74
CA ASP A 324 5.71 -10.57 9.06
C ASP A 324 4.23 -11.02 9.13
N ILE A 325 3.59 -11.28 7.99
CA ILE A 325 2.18 -11.68 7.93
C ILE A 325 2.05 -13.17 8.24
N SER A 326 1.30 -13.50 9.27
CA SER A 326 1.07 -14.89 9.67
C SER A 326 -0.29 -15.08 10.35
N LEU A 327 -0.80 -16.30 10.33
CA LEU A 327 -2.02 -16.63 11.08
C LEU A 327 -1.87 -16.43 12.60
N GLU A 328 -0.65 -16.59 13.12
CA GLU A 328 -0.38 -16.44 14.54
C GLU A 328 -0.58 -15.00 15.03
N THR A 329 -0.22 -14.02 14.20
CA THR A 329 -0.22 -12.59 14.54
C THR A 329 -1.33 -11.79 13.86
N ALA A 330 -2.10 -12.40 12.98
CA ALA A 330 -3.08 -11.73 12.13
C ALA A 330 -4.15 -10.90 12.87
N GLN A 331 -4.41 -11.23 14.13
CA GLN A 331 -5.40 -10.51 14.96
C GLN A 331 -4.75 -9.65 16.06
N ASP A 332 -3.43 -9.66 16.19
CA ASP A 332 -2.72 -8.88 17.19
C ASP A 332 -2.84 -7.37 16.87
N GLY A 333 -3.29 -6.59 17.84
CA GLY A 333 -3.45 -5.14 17.66
C GLY A 333 -4.59 -4.73 16.71
N MET A 334 -5.50 -5.67 16.37
CA MET A 334 -6.72 -5.36 15.65
C MET A 334 -7.55 -4.36 16.47
N SER A 335 -7.87 -3.21 15.87
CA SER A 335 -8.48 -2.07 16.56
C SER A 335 -9.98 -1.92 16.31
N ILE A 336 -10.51 -2.66 15.34
CA ILE A 336 -11.91 -2.69 14.94
C ILE A 336 -12.38 -4.14 14.82
N ASP A 337 -13.69 -4.36 14.75
CA ASP A 337 -14.24 -5.71 14.59
C ASP A 337 -13.79 -6.35 13.28
N LEU A 338 -13.60 -7.67 13.29
CA LEU A 338 -13.34 -8.44 12.09
C LEU A 338 -14.58 -8.59 11.22
N HIS A 339 -14.39 -8.61 9.91
CA HIS A 339 -15.45 -8.99 8.99
C HIS A 339 -15.86 -10.46 9.24
N PRO A 340 -17.17 -10.80 9.19
CA PRO A 340 -17.63 -12.18 9.48
C PRO A 340 -16.94 -13.26 8.66
N GLY A 341 -16.59 -12.98 7.40
CA GLY A 341 -15.85 -13.89 6.54
C GLY A 341 -14.40 -14.14 6.99
N ALA A 342 -13.70 -13.10 7.42
CA ALA A 342 -12.37 -13.21 7.99
C ALA A 342 -12.41 -13.96 9.34
N GLN A 343 -13.35 -13.62 10.23
CA GLN A 343 -13.54 -14.31 11.51
C GLN A 343 -13.79 -15.80 11.30
N LYS A 344 -14.65 -16.16 10.35
CA LYS A 344 -14.93 -17.56 10.02
C LYS A 344 -13.69 -18.32 9.57
N TYR A 345 -12.85 -17.69 8.77
CA TYR A 345 -11.58 -18.30 8.35
C TYR A 345 -10.69 -18.62 9.55
N TYR A 346 -10.54 -17.68 10.49
CA TYR A 346 -9.75 -17.92 11.70
C TYR A 346 -10.34 -18.96 12.64
N ASP A 347 -11.66 -19.05 12.74
CA ASP A 347 -12.34 -20.04 13.58
C ASP A 347 -12.11 -21.48 13.08
N GLU A 348 -11.67 -21.65 11.83
CA GLU A 348 -11.40 -22.94 11.19
C GLU A 348 -9.92 -23.35 11.25
N GLN A 349 -9.00 -22.45 11.67
CA GLN A 349 -7.57 -22.74 11.81
C GLN A 349 -7.22 -23.30 13.19
#